data_c3a3e36f5b4923d4b63b1c61e9a11042
#
_entry.id   c3a3e36f5b4923d4b63b1c61e9a11042
#
_cell.length_a   1.000
_cell.length_b   1.000
_cell.length_c   1.000
_cell.angle_alpha   90.00
_cell.angle_beta   90.00
_cell.angle_gamma   90.00
#
_symmetry.space_group_name_H-M   'P 1'
#
loop_
_entity.id
_entity.type
_entity.pdbx_description
1 polymer ?
#
loop_
_entity_poly.entity_id
_entity_poly.type
_entity_poly.pdbx_seq_one_letter_code
_entity_poly.pdbx_strand_id
1 'polypeptide(L)'
;HTQRRRQRQMCIRDRFKISSNSKTIKSNFKEGSKVIVAGRLMSRRIQGNASFAELQDSSGRIQVYFNRDEICTSEDKSKYNELYKRLLDIGDIIGIEGELFKTKVGEKTIMVKDFKLLSKSLKPLPLPKTDAEGNVYDEFTSPELRYRQRYVDLIVNKNVKDTFIKRSKIISSIRKSLENEEFIEVETPILQPIPGGAAAKPFITHHNSLNIPLYMRIANELYLKRLIVGGFNGVFEFAKDFRNEGMDRTHNPEFTNLEFYVAYKDYNWMM
;
A
#
# COMPACT_ATOMS: atom_id res chain seq x y z
N HIS A 1 -11.10 5.82 -28.75
CA HIS A 1 -12.38 5.27 -28.23
C HIS A 1 -12.18 3.99 -27.39
N THR A 2 -11.21 3.14 -27.69
CA THR A 2 -10.97 1.85 -27.00
C THR A 2 -10.35 2.01 -25.59
N GLN A 3 -9.49 2.99 -25.37
CA GLN A 3 -8.90 3.25 -24.04
C GLN A 3 -9.92 3.80 -23.03
N ARG A 4 -10.81 4.71 -23.46
CA ARG A 4 -11.90 5.23 -22.60
C ARG A 4 -12.95 4.17 -22.26
N ARG A 5 -13.21 3.19 -23.15
CA ARG A 5 -14.08 2.04 -22.85
C ARG A 5 -13.48 1.09 -21.83
N ARG A 6 -12.15 0.82 -21.88
CA ARG A 6 -11.44 -0.01 -20.89
C ARG A 6 -11.41 0.64 -19.51
N GLN A 7 -11.20 1.95 -19.42
CA GLN A 7 -11.28 2.69 -18.15
C GLN A 7 -12.70 2.71 -17.57
N ARG A 8 -13.75 2.90 -18.38
CA ARG A 8 -15.14 2.83 -17.90
C ARG A 8 -15.54 1.42 -17.43
N GLN A 9 -15.06 0.36 -18.07
CA GLN A 9 -15.29 -1.01 -17.61
C GLN A 9 -14.57 -1.33 -16.29
N MET A 10 -13.40 -0.77 -16.05
CA MET A 10 -12.67 -0.92 -14.79
C MET A 10 -13.45 -0.30 -13.62
N CYS A 11 -14.05 0.88 -13.80
CA CYS A 11 -14.82 1.57 -12.75
C CYS A 11 -16.19 0.96 -12.44
N ILE A 12 -16.79 0.18 -13.34
CA ILE A 12 -18.15 -0.38 -13.17
C ILE A 12 -18.12 -1.75 -12.47
N ARG A 13 -16.99 -2.47 -12.46
CA ARG A 13 -16.86 -3.80 -11.84
C ARG A 13 -16.47 -3.79 -10.37
N ASP A 14 -16.13 -2.65 -9.79
CA ASP A 14 -15.33 -2.60 -8.58
C ASP A 14 -16.12 -2.44 -7.28
N ARG A 15 -17.46 -2.47 -7.33
CA ARG A 15 -18.25 -2.37 -6.10
C ARG A 15 -18.63 -3.74 -5.56
N PHE A 16 -17.80 -4.24 -4.64
CA PHE A 16 -18.12 -5.36 -3.79
C PHE A 16 -18.29 -4.85 -2.35
N LYS A 17 -19.45 -5.00 -1.76
CA LYS A 17 -19.73 -4.52 -0.40
C LYS A 17 -19.21 -5.54 0.61
N ILE A 18 -18.20 -5.17 1.38
CA ILE A 18 -17.69 -5.95 2.49
C ILE A 18 -18.41 -5.56 3.79
N SER A 19 -18.65 -6.53 4.66
CA SER A 19 -19.24 -6.33 6.00
C SER A 19 -18.18 -6.35 7.10
N SER A 20 -17.04 -7.01 6.88
CA SER A 20 -16.00 -7.20 7.88
C SER A 20 -14.62 -7.43 7.24
N ASN A 21 -13.58 -7.45 8.07
CA ASN A 21 -12.20 -7.77 7.67
C ASN A 21 -11.60 -8.86 8.57
N SER A 22 -10.47 -9.43 8.16
CA SER A 22 -9.83 -10.56 8.85
C SER A 22 -9.50 -10.27 10.32
N LYS A 23 -9.04 -9.06 10.65
CA LYS A 23 -8.71 -8.67 12.03
C LYS A 23 -9.97 -8.57 12.90
N THR A 24 -11.00 -7.89 12.40
CA THR A 24 -12.28 -7.74 13.11
C THR A 24 -12.94 -9.10 13.36
N ILE A 25 -12.93 -10.00 12.36
CA ILE A 25 -13.46 -11.36 12.51
C ILE A 25 -12.69 -12.14 13.56
N LYS A 26 -11.35 -12.07 13.56
CA LYS A 26 -10.53 -12.78 14.54
C LYS A 26 -10.69 -12.26 15.96
N SER A 27 -10.86 -10.93 16.16
CA SER A 27 -11.05 -10.32 17.47
C SER A 27 -12.48 -10.51 18.02
N ASN A 28 -13.51 -10.38 17.17
CA ASN A 28 -14.92 -10.43 17.56
C ASN A 28 -15.61 -11.69 17.00
N PHE A 29 -14.93 -12.83 17.07
CA PHE A 29 -15.42 -14.08 16.50
C PHE A 29 -16.70 -14.56 17.19
N LYS A 30 -17.75 -14.71 16.39
CA LYS A 30 -19.01 -15.32 16.82
C LYS A 30 -19.42 -16.36 15.80
N GLU A 31 -19.44 -17.63 16.22
CA GLU A 31 -19.81 -18.75 15.38
C GLU A 31 -21.21 -18.59 14.78
N GLY A 32 -21.41 -19.02 13.54
CA GLY A 32 -22.68 -18.87 12.81
C GLY A 32 -22.94 -17.46 12.25
N SER A 33 -22.10 -16.47 12.56
CA SER A 33 -22.29 -15.13 12.01
C SER A 33 -21.99 -15.10 10.50
N LYS A 34 -22.89 -14.48 9.74
CA LYS A 34 -22.70 -14.23 8.31
C LYS A 34 -21.75 -13.07 8.07
N VAL A 35 -20.81 -13.23 7.16
CA VAL A 35 -19.81 -12.23 6.82
C VAL A 35 -19.63 -12.14 5.30
N ILE A 36 -19.32 -10.93 4.83
CA ILE A 36 -18.91 -10.66 3.45
C ILE A 36 -17.52 -10.04 3.53
N VAL A 37 -16.55 -10.70 2.92
CA VAL A 37 -15.15 -10.30 2.92
C VAL A 37 -14.59 -10.29 1.51
N ALA A 38 -13.55 -9.51 1.27
CA ALA A 38 -12.78 -9.55 0.04
C ALA A 38 -11.29 -9.54 0.35
N GLY A 39 -10.51 -10.26 -0.45
CA GLY A 39 -9.07 -10.33 -0.26
C GLY A 39 -8.38 -11.11 -1.36
N ARG A 40 -7.06 -11.17 -1.24
CA ARG A 40 -6.19 -11.90 -2.14
C ARG A 40 -6.06 -13.36 -1.69
N LEU A 41 -6.24 -14.29 -2.61
CA LEU A 41 -6.02 -15.72 -2.40
C LEU A 41 -4.50 -15.99 -2.28
N MET A 42 -4.03 -16.37 -1.09
CA MET A 42 -2.60 -16.53 -0.82
C MET A 42 -2.15 -17.99 -0.80
N SER A 43 -3.03 -18.89 -0.46
CA SER A 43 -2.78 -20.33 -0.50
C SER A 43 -4.06 -21.09 -0.78
N ARG A 44 -3.92 -22.31 -1.31
CA ARG A 44 -5.04 -23.19 -1.61
C ARG A 44 -4.62 -24.65 -1.50
N ARG A 45 -5.36 -25.43 -0.72
CA ARG A 45 -5.19 -26.89 -0.61
C ARG A 45 -6.49 -27.58 -0.94
N ILE A 46 -6.58 -28.15 -2.12
CA ILE A 46 -7.76 -28.85 -2.63
C ILE A 46 -7.69 -30.32 -2.21
N GLN A 47 -8.75 -30.81 -1.59
CA GLN A 47 -8.94 -32.22 -1.19
C GLN A 47 -10.31 -32.68 -1.70
N GLY A 48 -10.34 -33.21 -2.92
CA GLY A 48 -11.59 -33.68 -3.55
C GLY A 48 -12.64 -32.59 -3.69
N ASN A 49 -13.72 -32.70 -2.92
CA ASN A 49 -14.88 -31.78 -2.93
C ASN A 49 -14.74 -30.62 -1.91
N ALA A 50 -13.65 -30.59 -1.17
CA ALA A 50 -13.38 -29.60 -0.16
C ALA A 50 -12.00 -28.97 -0.37
N SER A 51 -11.82 -27.74 0.10
CA SER A 51 -10.55 -27.05 0.03
C SER A 51 -10.43 -26.03 1.16
N PHE A 52 -9.26 -26.00 1.76
CA PHE A 52 -8.85 -24.88 2.61
C PHE A 52 -8.02 -23.90 1.81
N ALA A 53 -8.25 -22.62 2.03
CA ALA A 53 -7.49 -21.56 1.42
C ALA A 53 -7.24 -20.44 2.43
N GLU A 54 -6.28 -19.56 2.14
CA GLU A 54 -5.98 -18.40 2.96
C GLU A 54 -6.28 -17.13 2.16
N LEU A 55 -7.10 -16.26 2.72
CA LEU A 55 -7.46 -14.97 2.16
C LEU A 55 -6.72 -13.87 2.92
N GLN A 56 -6.01 -13.00 2.19
CA GLN A 56 -5.33 -11.84 2.74
C GLN A 56 -6.07 -10.56 2.37
N ASP A 57 -6.46 -9.77 3.37
CA ASP A 57 -6.99 -8.43 3.21
C ASP A 57 -6.02 -7.35 3.73
N SER A 58 -6.48 -6.11 3.83
CA SER A 58 -5.68 -4.99 4.33
C SER A 58 -5.27 -5.12 5.79
N SER A 59 -5.97 -5.93 6.58
CA SER A 59 -5.81 -6.05 8.03
C SER A 59 -5.12 -7.34 8.49
N GLY A 60 -4.99 -8.34 7.59
CA GLY A 60 -4.34 -9.60 7.91
C GLY A 60 -4.78 -10.74 7.00
N ARG A 61 -4.72 -11.96 7.53
CA ARG A 61 -5.11 -13.18 6.83
C ARG A 61 -6.18 -13.94 7.62
N ILE A 62 -7.05 -14.63 6.91
CA ILE A 62 -8.06 -15.50 7.49
C ILE A 62 -8.18 -16.77 6.65
N GLN A 63 -8.38 -17.90 7.34
CA GLN A 63 -8.66 -19.16 6.68
C GLN A 63 -10.09 -19.16 6.13
N VAL A 64 -10.25 -19.73 4.95
CA VAL A 64 -11.55 -19.92 4.29
C VAL A 64 -11.68 -21.38 3.87
N TYR A 65 -12.88 -21.91 3.99
CA TYR A 65 -13.18 -23.30 3.64
C TYR A 65 -14.21 -23.34 2.52
N PHE A 66 -13.82 -23.91 1.41
CA PHE A 66 -14.68 -24.13 0.24
C PHE A 66 -15.16 -25.58 0.26
N ASN A 67 -16.46 -25.77 0.28
CA ASN A 67 -17.08 -27.07 0.09
C ASN A 67 -17.97 -27.02 -1.16
N ARG A 68 -17.78 -27.98 -2.07
CA ARG A 68 -18.50 -28.00 -3.34
C ARG A 68 -20.01 -27.99 -3.17
N ASP A 69 -20.52 -28.79 -2.23
CA ASP A 69 -21.95 -29.01 -2.07
C ASP A 69 -22.63 -27.85 -1.29
N GLU A 70 -21.85 -27.11 -0.50
CA GLU A 70 -22.29 -25.84 0.12
C GLU A 70 -22.35 -24.67 -0.88
N ILE A 71 -21.40 -24.61 -1.82
CA ILE A 71 -21.33 -23.54 -2.82
C ILE A 71 -22.29 -23.80 -3.99
N CYS A 72 -22.44 -25.06 -4.37
CA CYS A 72 -23.25 -25.49 -5.49
C CYS A 72 -24.42 -26.35 -4.97
N THR A 73 -25.50 -25.72 -4.59
CA THR A 73 -26.71 -26.39 -4.05
C THR A 73 -27.53 -27.09 -5.15
N SER A 74 -27.34 -26.71 -6.44
CA SER A 74 -27.95 -27.34 -7.60
C SER A 74 -27.11 -28.51 -8.13
N GLU A 75 -27.60 -29.21 -9.15
CA GLU A 75 -26.85 -30.26 -9.85
C GLU A 75 -25.62 -29.72 -10.58
N ASP A 76 -25.65 -28.47 -11.03
CA ASP A 76 -24.52 -27.81 -11.65
C ASP A 76 -23.43 -27.50 -10.62
N LYS A 77 -22.31 -28.22 -10.70
CA LYS A 77 -21.13 -28.06 -9.87
C LYS A 77 -20.00 -27.27 -10.55
N SER A 78 -20.28 -26.59 -11.67
CA SER A 78 -19.28 -25.87 -12.47
C SER A 78 -18.59 -24.75 -11.69
N LYS A 79 -19.33 -24.05 -10.82
CA LYS A 79 -18.76 -22.99 -9.97
C LYS A 79 -17.60 -23.46 -9.10
N TYR A 80 -17.70 -24.64 -8.53
CA TYR A 80 -16.59 -25.23 -7.76
C TYR A 80 -15.57 -25.94 -8.67
N ASN A 81 -16.05 -26.82 -9.59
CA ASN A 81 -15.15 -27.68 -10.36
C ASN A 81 -14.34 -26.91 -11.41
N GLU A 82 -14.94 -25.89 -12.05
CA GLU A 82 -14.28 -25.11 -13.08
C GLU A 82 -13.78 -23.77 -12.56
N LEU A 83 -14.67 -22.92 -12.04
CA LEU A 83 -14.24 -21.58 -11.61
C LEU A 83 -13.25 -21.67 -10.44
N TYR A 84 -13.58 -22.38 -9.35
CA TYR A 84 -12.70 -22.44 -8.19
C TYR A 84 -11.45 -23.30 -8.42
N LYS A 85 -11.61 -24.53 -8.93
CA LYS A 85 -10.49 -25.47 -9.07
C LYS A 85 -9.55 -25.12 -10.23
N ARG A 86 -10.08 -24.70 -11.40
CA ARG A 86 -9.31 -24.56 -12.63
C ARG A 86 -8.96 -23.13 -12.98
N LEU A 87 -9.89 -22.17 -12.76
CA LEU A 87 -9.75 -20.80 -13.25
C LEU A 87 -9.22 -19.82 -12.19
N LEU A 88 -9.40 -20.10 -10.89
CA LEU A 88 -8.79 -19.28 -9.84
C LEU A 88 -7.34 -19.67 -9.63
N ASP A 89 -6.50 -18.66 -9.48
CA ASP A 89 -5.07 -18.82 -9.17
C ASP A 89 -4.71 -18.13 -7.85
N ILE A 90 -3.59 -18.57 -7.27
CA ILE A 90 -2.98 -17.84 -6.15
C ILE A 90 -2.57 -16.45 -6.62
N GLY A 91 -2.98 -15.43 -5.86
CA GLY A 91 -2.83 -14.03 -6.23
C GLY A 91 -4.11 -13.36 -6.71
N ASP A 92 -5.14 -14.11 -7.11
CA ASP A 92 -6.44 -13.54 -7.47
C ASP A 92 -7.09 -12.81 -6.29
N ILE A 93 -7.84 -11.76 -6.59
CA ILE A 93 -8.68 -11.08 -5.59
C ILE A 93 -10.10 -11.60 -5.73
N ILE A 94 -10.63 -12.14 -4.65
CA ILE A 94 -11.96 -12.72 -4.59
C ILE A 94 -12.80 -12.07 -3.48
N GLY A 95 -14.08 -11.96 -3.73
CA GLY A 95 -15.10 -11.65 -2.73
C GLY A 95 -15.76 -12.93 -2.27
N ILE A 96 -16.04 -13.04 -0.99
CA ILE A 96 -16.61 -14.23 -0.35
C ILE A 96 -17.79 -13.81 0.52
N GLU A 97 -18.89 -14.56 0.41
CA GLU A 97 -19.98 -14.56 1.36
C GLU A 97 -19.99 -15.90 2.10
N GLY A 98 -20.10 -15.87 3.41
CA GLY A 98 -20.02 -17.11 4.19
C GLY A 98 -20.40 -16.95 5.65
N GLU A 99 -20.23 -18.03 6.40
CA GLU A 99 -20.53 -18.14 7.82
C GLU A 99 -19.27 -18.49 8.61
N LEU A 100 -19.14 -17.94 9.80
CA LEU A 100 -18.01 -18.20 10.68
C LEU A 100 -18.18 -19.53 11.40
N PHE A 101 -17.13 -20.36 11.39
CA PHE A 101 -17.07 -21.59 12.17
C PHE A 101 -15.66 -21.85 12.69
N LYS A 102 -15.53 -22.71 13.68
CA LYS A 102 -14.24 -23.22 14.13
C LYS A 102 -13.98 -24.61 13.55
N THR A 103 -12.79 -24.83 13.03
CA THR A 103 -12.35 -26.17 12.63
C THR A 103 -12.17 -27.07 13.84
N LYS A 104 -12.03 -28.38 13.63
CA LYS A 104 -11.75 -29.36 14.72
C LYS A 104 -10.50 -29.04 15.52
N VAL A 105 -9.54 -28.31 14.92
CA VAL A 105 -8.29 -27.88 15.57
C VAL A 105 -8.42 -26.44 16.15
N GLY A 106 -9.61 -25.87 16.16
CA GLY A 106 -9.87 -24.56 16.77
C GLY A 106 -9.60 -23.34 15.89
N GLU A 107 -9.20 -23.50 14.61
CA GLU A 107 -8.92 -22.37 13.72
C GLU A 107 -10.20 -21.66 13.31
N LYS A 108 -10.20 -20.33 13.45
CA LYS A 108 -11.32 -19.44 13.05
C LYS A 108 -11.38 -19.35 11.53
N THR A 109 -12.43 -19.86 10.93
CA THR A 109 -12.55 -20.10 9.49
C THR A 109 -13.88 -19.55 8.97
N ILE A 110 -13.92 -19.13 7.72
CA ILE A 110 -15.15 -18.77 7.01
C ILE A 110 -15.57 -19.96 6.15
N MET A 111 -16.74 -20.53 6.39
CA MET A 111 -17.44 -21.46 5.50
C MET A 111 -18.00 -20.67 4.33
N VAL A 112 -17.44 -20.87 3.14
CA VAL A 112 -17.85 -20.16 1.93
C VAL A 112 -19.19 -20.68 1.44
N LYS A 113 -20.17 -19.79 1.34
CA LYS A 113 -21.50 -20.08 0.71
C LYS A 113 -21.54 -19.59 -0.71
N ASP A 114 -20.91 -18.45 -0.98
CA ASP A 114 -20.76 -17.90 -2.32
C ASP A 114 -19.44 -17.17 -2.48
N PHE A 115 -18.94 -17.08 -3.72
CA PHE A 115 -17.74 -16.31 -4.03
C PHE A 115 -17.80 -15.73 -5.45
N LYS A 116 -17.06 -14.63 -5.65
CA LYS A 116 -16.94 -13.93 -6.93
C LYS A 116 -15.47 -13.58 -7.19
N LEU A 117 -14.99 -13.80 -8.41
CA LEU A 117 -13.72 -13.27 -8.86
C LEU A 117 -13.86 -11.75 -9.08
N LEU A 118 -13.08 -10.97 -8.34
CA LEU A 118 -13.06 -9.50 -8.42
C LEU A 118 -11.96 -9.02 -9.35
N SER A 119 -10.77 -9.61 -9.25
CA SER A 119 -9.65 -9.27 -10.12
C SER A 119 -8.73 -10.47 -10.30
N LYS A 120 -8.30 -10.72 -11.53
CA LYS A 120 -7.39 -11.81 -11.90
C LYS A 120 -5.94 -11.37 -11.72
N SER A 121 -5.13 -12.21 -11.11
CA SER A 121 -3.67 -12.06 -11.09
C SER A 121 -3.09 -12.58 -12.42
N LEU A 122 -2.41 -11.71 -13.17
CA LEU A 122 -1.85 -12.08 -14.47
C LEU A 122 -0.45 -12.70 -14.38
N LYS A 123 0.18 -12.61 -13.20
CA LYS A 123 1.50 -13.18 -12.93
C LYS A 123 1.49 -13.91 -11.59
N PRO A 124 2.22 -15.02 -11.46
CA PRO A 124 2.38 -15.70 -10.19
C PRO A 124 3.07 -14.81 -9.17
N LEU A 125 2.68 -14.95 -7.89
CA LEU A 125 3.35 -14.28 -6.79
C LEU A 125 4.60 -15.08 -6.37
N PRO A 126 5.73 -14.42 -6.07
CA PRO A 126 6.91 -15.06 -5.50
C PRO A 126 6.66 -15.40 -4.02
N LEU A 127 5.99 -16.50 -3.78
CA LEU A 127 5.69 -16.97 -2.42
C LEU A 127 6.74 -18.02 -2.02
N PRO A 128 7.34 -17.90 -0.83
CA PRO A 128 8.31 -18.85 -0.34
C PRO A 128 7.77 -20.28 -0.37
N LYS A 129 8.56 -21.22 -0.88
CA LYS A 129 8.30 -22.64 -0.84
C LYS A 129 9.40 -23.30 -0.03
N THR A 130 9.04 -24.18 0.88
CA THR A 130 9.98 -24.96 1.67
C THR A 130 9.93 -26.41 1.19
N ASP A 131 11.07 -27.00 0.88
CA ASP A 131 11.18 -28.41 0.55
C ASP A 131 11.14 -29.31 1.80
N ALA A 132 11.24 -30.61 1.60
CA ALA A 132 11.25 -31.60 2.68
C ALA A 132 12.50 -31.48 3.57
N GLU A 133 13.56 -30.86 3.08
CA GLU A 133 14.87 -30.72 3.74
C GLU A 133 14.95 -29.38 4.51
N GLY A 134 13.92 -28.50 4.38
CA GLY A 134 13.85 -27.20 5.06
C GLY A 134 14.45 -26.03 4.27
N ASN A 135 14.90 -26.23 3.04
CA ASN A 135 15.40 -25.15 2.20
C ASN A 135 14.24 -24.28 1.70
N VAL A 136 14.44 -22.96 1.69
CA VAL A 136 13.44 -22.00 1.24
C VAL A 136 13.78 -21.49 -0.16
N TYR A 137 12.84 -21.62 -1.08
CA TYR A 137 12.94 -21.17 -2.47
C TYR A 137 11.91 -20.07 -2.75
N ASP A 138 12.12 -19.33 -3.83
CA ASP A 138 11.21 -18.28 -4.33
C ASP A 138 10.96 -17.14 -3.33
N GLU A 139 11.84 -16.95 -2.34
CA GLU A 139 11.72 -15.84 -1.40
C GLU A 139 12.05 -14.50 -2.07
N PHE A 140 11.15 -13.51 -1.89
CA PHE A 140 11.30 -12.18 -2.48
C PHE A 140 12.18 -11.28 -1.60
N THR A 141 13.51 -11.53 -1.60
CA THR A 141 14.50 -10.91 -0.71
C THR A 141 15.41 -9.90 -1.40
N SER A 142 15.62 -10.01 -2.74
CA SER A 142 16.49 -9.10 -3.48
C SER A 142 16.13 -7.63 -3.26
N PRO A 143 17.01 -6.79 -2.69
CA PRO A 143 16.73 -5.38 -2.44
C PRO A 143 16.29 -4.63 -3.71
N GLU A 144 16.98 -4.86 -4.84
CA GLU A 144 16.65 -4.22 -6.11
C GLU A 144 15.24 -4.57 -6.57
N LEU A 145 14.87 -5.85 -6.58
CA LEU A 145 13.54 -6.31 -6.98
C LEU A 145 12.46 -5.76 -6.04
N ARG A 146 12.71 -5.72 -4.74
CA ARG A 146 11.80 -5.16 -3.73
C ARG A 146 11.56 -3.66 -3.95
N TYR A 147 12.55 -2.90 -4.35
CA TYR A 147 12.40 -1.49 -4.70
C TYR A 147 11.65 -1.31 -6.03
N ARG A 148 12.02 -2.06 -7.07
CA ARG A 148 11.39 -1.97 -8.40
C ARG A 148 9.94 -2.45 -8.41
N GLN A 149 9.63 -3.48 -7.61
CA GLN A 149 8.30 -4.08 -7.53
C GLN A 149 7.73 -3.95 -6.11
N ARG A 150 7.68 -2.72 -5.61
CA ARG A 150 7.19 -2.43 -4.26
C ARG A 150 5.80 -2.97 -3.98
N TYR A 151 4.92 -3.02 -4.98
CA TYR A 151 3.59 -3.60 -4.88
C TYR A 151 3.63 -5.11 -4.62
N VAL A 152 4.59 -5.84 -5.18
CA VAL A 152 4.80 -7.27 -4.88
C VAL A 152 5.34 -7.43 -3.46
N ASP A 153 6.36 -6.64 -3.10
CA ASP A 153 6.96 -6.62 -1.76
C ASP A 153 5.89 -6.40 -0.66
N LEU A 154 4.95 -5.48 -0.88
CA LEU A 154 3.82 -5.23 0.03
C LEU A 154 2.82 -6.40 0.13
N ILE A 155 2.70 -7.23 -0.93
CA ILE A 155 1.82 -8.40 -0.93
C ILE A 155 2.46 -9.55 -0.15
N VAL A 156 3.74 -9.83 -0.38
CA VAL A 156 4.39 -11.06 0.12
C VAL A 156 5.11 -10.86 1.44
N ASN A 157 5.68 -9.69 1.71
CA ASN A 157 6.44 -9.37 2.91
C ASN A 157 5.62 -8.60 3.93
N LYS A 158 5.14 -9.26 4.98
CA LYS A 158 4.20 -8.70 5.98
C LYS A 158 4.68 -7.40 6.64
N ASN A 159 5.97 -7.30 6.96
CA ASN A 159 6.52 -6.18 7.74
C ASN A 159 6.69 -4.88 6.92
N VAL A 160 6.67 -4.97 5.59
CA VAL A 160 6.89 -3.80 4.71
C VAL A 160 5.79 -2.78 4.88
N LYS A 161 4.53 -3.22 4.91
CA LYS A 161 3.37 -2.35 5.11
C LYS A 161 3.44 -1.58 6.43
N ASP A 162 3.87 -2.23 7.50
CA ASP A 162 3.98 -1.60 8.83
C ASP A 162 5.02 -0.48 8.83
N THR A 163 6.11 -0.62 8.07
CA THR A 163 7.11 0.44 7.90
C THR A 163 6.50 1.69 7.26
N PHE A 164 5.70 1.54 6.21
CA PHE A 164 5.02 2.68 5.57
C PHE A 164 3.98 3.33 6.49
N ILE A 165 3.22 2.53 7.24
CA ILE A 165 2.25 3.03 8.23
C ILE A 165 2.97 3.79 9.35
N LYS A 166 4.09 3.26 9.86
CA LYS A 166 4.91 3.94 10.89
C LYS A 166 5.44 5.27 10.37
N ARG A 167 5.99 5.29 9.14
CA ARG A 167 6.46 6.52 8.50
C ARG A 167 5.35 7.59 8.43
N SER A 168 4.16 7.20 7.98
CA SER A 168 3.02 8.11 7.91
C SER A 168 2.63 8.68 9.28
N LYS A 169 2.63 7.82 10.33
CA LYS A 169 2.35 8.25 11.70
C LYS A 169 3.40 9.20 12.26
N ILE A 170 4.69 8.96 11.97
CA ILE A 170 5.78 9.84 12.38
C ILE A 170 5.60 11.24 11.78
N ILE A 171 5.36 11.31 10.46
CA ILE A 171 5.13 12.59 9.77
C ILE A 171 3.91 13.32 10.37
N SER A 172 2.80 12.60 10.61
CA SER A 172 1.61 13.20 11.22
C SER A 172 1.85 13.69 12.66
N SER A 173 2.70 12.98 13.42
CA SER A 173 3.05 13.39 14.78
C SER A 173 3.90 14.65 14.79
N ILE A 174 4.91 14.74 13.92
CA ILE A 174 5.75 15.92 13.78
C ILE A 174 4.92 17.13 13.34
N ARG A 175 4.04 16.95 12.35
CA ARG A 175 3.12 18.00 11.89
C ARG A 175 2.30 18.58 13.03
N LYS A 176 1.66 17.70 13.82
CA LYS A 176 0.89 18.13 14.99
C LYS A 176 1.73 18.87 16.03
N SER A 177 2.98 18.45 16.25
CA SER A 177 3.88 19.12 17.18
C SER A 177 4.18 20.55 16.73
N LEU A 178 4.49 20.75 15.45
CA LEU A 178 4.73 22.09 14.90
C LEU A 178 3.48 22.96 14.89
N GLU A 179 2.31 22.41 14.53
CA GLU A 179 1.03 23.13 14.58
C GLU A 179 0.69 23.58 16.02
N ASN A 180 0.99 22.75 17.03
CA ASN A 180 0.77 23.11 18.44
C ASN A 180 1.70 24.23 18.93
N GLU A 181 2.85 24.40 18.30
CA GLU A 181 3.80 25.50 18.51
C GLU A 181 3.50 26.70 17.60
N GLU A 182 2.28 26.75 17.02
CA GLU A 182 1.78 27.84 16.17
C GLU A 182 2.53 28.03 14.84
N PHE A 183 3.27 27.00 14.36
CA PHE A 183 3.83 27.01 13.02
C PHE A 183 2.73 26.74 11.97
N ILE A 184 2.81 27.43 10.84
CA ILE A 184 1.91 27.25 9.70
C ILE A 184 2.57 26.38 8.66
N GLU A 185 1.92 25.27 8.25
CA GLU A 185 2.38 24.47 7.12
C GLU A 185 2.13 25.22 5.81
N VAL A 186 3.16 25.28 4.97
CA VAL A 186 3.11 25.98 3.69
C VAL A 186 3.63 25.08 2.57
N GLU A 187 3.32 25.45 1.33
CA GLU A 187 3.87 24.84 0.12
C GLU A 187 4.58 25.90 -0.72
N THR A 188 5.84 25.67 -1.04
CA THR A 188 6.65 26.56 -1.83
C THR A 188 6.99 25.95 -3.21
N PRO A 189 7.36 26.77 -4.22
CA PRO A 189 7.59 26.28 -5.58
C PRO A 189 8.69 25.23 -5.68
N ILE A 190 8.39 24.12 -6.36
CA ILE A 190 9.38 23.08 -6.72
C ILE A 190 10.23 23.56 -7.90
N LEU A 191 9.60 24.17 -8.93
CA LEU A 191 10.30 24.72 -10.09
C LEU A 191 10.75 26.13 -9.78
N GLN A 192 12.03 26.37 -9.82
CA GLN A 192 12.66 27.62 -9.43
C GLN A 192 13.48 28.20 -10.59
N PRO A 193 13.45 29.51 -10.82
CA PRO A 193 14.28 30.14 -11.84
C PRO A 193 15.77 30.18 -11.47
N ILE A 194 16.08 30.16 -10.18
CA ILE A 194 17.44 30.17 -9.64
C ILE A 194 17.50 29.12 -8.51
N PRO A 195 18.37 28.10 -8.60
CA PRO A 195 18.57 27.16 -7.51
C PRO A 195 19.33 27.84 -6.36
N GLY A 196 18.96 27.50 -5.13
CA GLY A 196 19.62 28.06 -3.94
C GLY A 196 19.20 27.38 -2.66
N GLY A 197 19.80 27.79 -1.53
CA GLY A 197 19.54 27.26 -0.19
C GLY A 197 20.40 26.05 0.19
N ALA A 198 21.19 25.50 -0.76
CA ALA A 198 22.13 24.40 -0.49
C ALA A 198 23.25 24.39 -1.53
N ALA A 199 24.34 23.69 -1.21
CA ALA A 199 25.44 23.41 -2.14
C ALA A 199 25.22 22.04 -2.78
N ALA A 200 24.35 21.97 -3.81
CA ALA A 200 24.02 20.73 -4.52
C ALA A 200 23.79 20.99 -5.99
N LYS A 201 23.94 19.95 -6.81
CA LYS A 201 23.70 20.02 -8.25
C LYS A 201 22.22 19.86 -8.56
N PRO A 202 21.54 20.85 -9.22
CA PRO A 202 20.11 20.75 -9.50
C PRO A 202 19.82 19.86 -10.72
N PHE A 203 18.57 19.32 -10.79
CA PHE A 203 17.98 18.88 -12.04
C PHE A 203 17.49 20.10 -12.81
N ILE A 204 17.75 20.12 -14.12
CA ILE A 204 17.37 21.23 -15.01
C ILE A 204 16.22 20.74 -15.88
N THR A 205 15.20 21.61 -16.03
CA THR A 205 14.09 21.41 -16.96
C THR A 205 13.86 22.67 -17.79
N HIS A 206 12.89 22.64 -18.71
CA HIS A 206 12.61 23.76 -19.60
C HIS A 206 11.12 24.09 -19.59
N HIS A 207 10.79 25.37 -19.41
CA HIS A 207 9.43 25.88 -19.52
C HIS A 207 9.14 26.27 -20.98
N ASN A 208 8.41 25.43 -21.70
CA ASN A 208 8.20 25.57 -23.15
C ASN A 208 7.56 26.90 -23.55
N SER A 209 6.50 27.33 -22.87
CA SER A 209 5.76 28.54 -23.24
C SER A 209 6.58 29.82 -23.01
N LEU A 210 7.42 29.86 -21.98
CA LEU A 210 8.26 31.01 -21.66
C LEU A 210 9.65 30.91 -22.27
N ASN A 211 10.01 29.76 -22.82
CA ASN A 211 11.33 29.46 -23.37
C ASN A 211 12.48 29.78 -22.39
N ILE A 212 12.35 29.37 -21.13
CA ILE A 212 13.35 29.58 -20.08
C ILE A 212 13.75 28.29 -19.39
N PRO A 213 14.99 28.13 -18.92
CA PRO A 213 15.36 27.04 -18.04
C PRO A 213 14.72 27.22 -16.67
N LEU A 214 14.32 26.11 -16.06
CA LEU A 214 13.91 26.03 -14.66
C LEU A 214 14.69 24.93 -13.97
N TYR A 215 14.82 25.05 -12.66
CA TYR A 215 15.55 24.11 -11.83
C TYR A 215 14.61 23.48 -10.81
N MET A 216 14.69 22.17 -10.64
CA MET A 216 14.03 21.54 -9.51
C MET A 216 14.76 21.93 -8.22
N ARG A 217 14.04 22.33 -7.20
CA ARG A 217 14.62 22.86 -5.95
C ARG A 217 15.57 21.86 -5.31
N ILE A 218 16.69 22.34 -4.82
CA ILE A 218 17.68 21.60 -4.03
C ILE A 218 17.46 21.78 -2.52
N ALA A 219 16.70 22.81 -2.15
CA ALA A 219 16.24 23.15 -0.81
C ALA A 219 15.04 24.11 -0.91
N ASN A 220 14.24 24.20 0.12
CA ASN A 220 13.11 25.11 0.23
C ASN A 220 13.39 26.36 1.11
N GLU A 221 14.59 26.45 1.66
CA GLU A 221 15.08 27.47 2.59
C GLU A 221 14.71 28.90 2.19
N LEU A 222 15.09 29.34 0.98
CA LEU A 222 14.94 30.74 0.57
C LEU A 222 13.49 31.19 0.47
N TYR A 223 12.58 30.29 0.10
CA TYR A 223 11.16 30.62 0.03
C TYR A 223 10.53 30.69 1.41
N LEU A 224 10.91 29.80 2.33
CA LEU A 224 10.44 29.84 3.72
C LEU A 224 10.91 31.12 4.41
N LYS A 225 12.16 31.55 4.21
CA LYS A 225 12.69 32.83 4.71
C LYS A 225 11.93 34.04 4.16
N ARG A 226 11.49 34.02 2.89
CA ARG A 226 10.65 35.09 2.32
C ARG A 226 9.30 35.19 3.03
N LEU A 227 8.72 34.08 3.45
CA LEU A 227 7.47 34.07 4.20
C LEU A 227 7.64 34.71 5.59
N ILE A 228 8.76 34.44 6.27
CA ILE A 228 9.10 35.12 7.53
C ILE A 228 9.25 36.63 7.30
N VAL A 229 9.96 37.05 6.26
CA VAL A 229 10.08 38.46 5.87
C VAL A 229 8.71 39.07 5.54
N GLY A 230 7.82 38.27 4.96
CA GLY A 230 6.43 38.68 4.66
C GLY A 230 5.53 38.77 5.89
N GLY A 231 6.01 38.47 7.10
CA GLY A 231 5.30 38.68 8.36
C GLY A 231 4.71 37.42 9.01
N PHE A 232 5.03 36.19 8.53
CA PHE A 232 4.70 34.98 9.26
C PHE A 232 5.63 34.82 10.48
N ASN A 233 5.09 34.46 11.63
CA ASN A 233 5.90 34.21 12.84
C ASN A 233 6.62 32.86 12.80
N GLY A 234 5.95 31.82 12.29
CA GLY A 234 6.51 30.49 12.17
C GLY A 234 5.93 29.76 10.96
N VAL A 235 6.78 29.14 10.14
CA VAL A 235 6.37 28.37 8.97
C VAL A 235 7.17 27.05 8.91
N PHE A 236 6.56 26.01 8.35
CA PHE A 236 7.25 24.76 8.03
C PHE A 236 6.73 24.16 6.73
N GLU A 237 7.55 23.30 6.13
CA GLU A 237 7.18 22.56 4.93
C GLU A 237 7.77 21.16 4.97
N PHE A 238 6.94 20.13 4.74
CA PHE A 238 7.41 18.81 4.33
C PHE A 238 7.65 18.82 2.82
N ALA A 239 8.85 19.11 2.44
CA ALA A 239 9.26 19.33 1.06
C ALA A 239 9.78 18.07 0.36
N LYS A 240 9.62 18.01 -0.94
CA LYS A 240 10.43 17.17 -1.83
C LYS A 240 11.55 18.02 -2.41
N ASP A 241 12.79 17.65 -2.09
CA ASP A 241 13.98 18.28 -2.64
C ASP A 241 14.69 17.31 -3.58
N PHE A 242 15.44 17.86 -4.53
CA PHE A 242 16.02 17.14 -5.64
C PHE A 242 17.49 17.50 -5.79
N ARG A 243 18.39 16.50 -5.71
CA ARG A 243 19.82 16.68 -5.89
C ARG A 243 20.32 15.70 -6.94
N ASN A 244 20.83 16.24 -8.06
CA ASN A 244 21.34 15.47 -9.19
C ASN A 244 22.76 14.97 -8.93
N GLU A 245 22.89 14.10 -7.96
CA GLU A 245 24.14 13.57 -7.44
C GLU A 245 24.08 12.03 -7.37
N GLY A 246 25.15 11.40 -6.89
CA GLY A 246 25.23 9.96 -6.75
C GLY A 246 24.20 9.38 -5.77
N MET A 247 23.80 8.15 -6.03
CA MET A 247 22.91 7.38 -5.14
C MET A 247 23.71 6.37 -4.33
N ASP A 248 23.37 6.26 -3.05
CA ASP A 248 23.86 5.21 -2.18
C ASP A 248 22.77 4.76 -1.19
N ARG A 249 23.15 4.06 -0.14
CA ARG A 249 22.21 3.54 0.85
C ARG A 249 21.48 4.64 1.64
N THR A 250 22.07 5.83 1.77
CA THR A 250 21.57 6.95 2.58
C THR A 250 21.22 8.19 1.74
N HIS A 251 21.63 8.23 0.48
CA HIS A 251 21.38 9.33 -0.42
C HIS A 251 20.51 8.90 -1.61
N ASN A 252 19.47 9.67 -1.86
CA ASN A 252 18.58 9.49 -3.00
C ASN A 252 18.39 10.83 -3.72
N PRO A 253 18.36 10.87 -5.06
CA PRO A 253 18.19 12.12 -5.81
C PRO A 253 16.91 12.89 -5.49
N GLU A 254 15.87 12.20 -5.07
CA GLU A 254 14.62 12.76 -4.56
C GLU A 254 14.42 12.29 -3.12
N PHE A 255 14.26 13.22 -2.19
CA PHE A 255 14.06 12.91 -0.79
C PHE A 255 13.04 13.85 -0.14
N THR A 256 12.52 13.44 1.02
CA THR A 256 11.65 14.29 1.82
C THR A 256 12.49 15.01 2.86
N ASN A 257 12.43 16.32 2.85
CA ASN A 257 13.03 17.22 3.84
C ASN A 257 11.92 17.84 4.68
N LEU A 258 12.22 18.15 5.93
CA LEU A 258 11.42 19.03 6.78
C LEU A 258 12.26 20.24 7.13
N GLU A 259 11.84 21.41 6.71
CA GLU A 259 12.42 22.66 7.14
C GLU A 259 11.35 23.52 7.84
N PHE A 260 11.78 24.23 8.87
CA PHE A 260 10.94 25.13 9.61
C PHE A 260 11.73 26.35 10.09
N TYR A 261 11.06 27.50 10.09
CA TYR A 261 11.64 28.80 10.41
C TYR A 261 10.72 29.55 11.33
N VAL A 262 11.30 30.26 12.30
CA VAL A 262 10.57 31.08 13.26
C VAL A 262 11.24 32.44 13.43
N ALA A 263 10.45 33.48 13.53
CA ALA A 263 10.92 34.84 13.79
C ALA A 263 11.29 35.03 15.26
N TYR A 264 12.27 35.92 15.52
CA TYR A 264 12.65 36.41 16.86
C TYR A 264 13.14 35.32 17.83
N LYS A 265 13.57 34.15 17.33
CA LYS A 265 14.11 33.04 18.12
C LYS A 265 15.52 32.70 17.68
N ASP A 266 16.30 32.15 18.60
CA ASP A 266 17.66 31.64 18.35
C ASP A 266 17.73 30.11 18.36
N TYR A 267 18.93 29.57 18.18
CA TYR A 267 19.15 28.12 18.16
C TYR A 267 18.89 27.45 19.51
N ASN A 268 19.03 28.14 20.63
CA ASN A 268 18.75 27.59 21.97
C ASN A 268 17.25 27.32 22.13
N TRP A 269 16.41 28.23 21.60
CA TRP A 269 14.96 28.03 21.58
C TRP A 269 14.56 26.86 20.68
N MET A 270 15.29 26.67 19.57
CA MET A 270 15.03 25.58 18.61
C MET A 270 15.38 24.19 19.17
N MET A 271 16.37 24.06 20.07
CA MET A 271 16.76 22.83 20.74
C MET A 271 15.83 22.44 21.88
#